data_8c8bc0af914226086b27593cdc028add
#
_entry.id   8c8bc0af914226086b27593cdc028add
#
_cell.length_a   1.000
_cell.length_b   1.000
_cell.length_c   1.000
_cell.angle_alpha   90.00
_cell.angle_beta   90.00
_cell.angle_gamma   90.00
#
_symmetry.space_group_name_H-M   'P 1'
#
loop_
_entity.id
_entity.type
_entity.pdbx_description
1 polymer ?
#
loop_
_entity_poly.entity_id
_entity_poly.type
_entity_poly.pdbx_seq_one_letter_code
_entity_poly.pdbx_strand_id
1 'polypeptide(L)'
;MKRAENLVRLEHVQEISTSNINYLVYLSFHRELKKAIKSFAKGRLLDIGCGNKPYEIWCSEFVAEYVGCDIIQSSANKVDVLSPANSIPLESSSFNTVLSTQVIEHVEDHQGLVNEAYRLLRKDGYFILSGPLYWNLHEEPYDFFRFTKYGFNHVLEKAGFEVCEVNANGGAWATLGQVINHTFDFKNPKASKMVRGLKYIFRKLRLFVVVNKLFSYLDAKDYNTINTMNYVVVARKK
;
A
#
# COMPACT_ATOMS: atom_id res chain seq x y z
N MET A 1 18.78 14.58 4.81
CA MET A 1 18.28 14.35 3.42
C MET A 1 16.81 14.68 3.43
N LYS A 2 16.30 15.53 2.55
CA LYS A 2 14.88 15.87 2.54
C LYS A 2 14.11 14.71 1.93
N ARG A 3 13.09 14.17 2.63
CA ARG A 3 12.22 13.07 2.19
C ARG A 3 11.60 13.29 0.80
N ALA A 4 11.56 14.54 0.33
CA ALA A 4 11.00 14.95 -0.96
C ALA A 4 11.78 14.51 -2.21
N GLU A 5 13.08 14.19 -2.11
CA GLU A 5 13.93 14.03 -3.29
C GLU A 5 13.87 12.62 -3.92
N ASN A 6 13.28 11.62 -3.25
CA ASN A 6 13.26 10.22 -3.70
C ASN A 6 11.86 9.61 -3.91
N LEU A 7 10.80 10.42 -3.78
CA LEU A 7 9.43 9.90 -3.83
C LEU A 7 8.88 9.90 -5.26
N VAL A 8 9.03 8.79 -5.97
CA VAL A 8 8.20 8.49 -7.14
C VAL A 8 6.82 8.07 -6.63
N ARG A 9 5.96 9.06 -6.36
CA ARG A 9 4.58 8.81 -5.94
C ARG A 9 3.72 8.46 -7.14
N LEU A 10 2.76 7.56 -6.93
CA LEU A 10 1.76 7.25 -7.94
C LEU A 10 0.96 8.53 -8.27
N GLU A 11 1.05 8.98 -9.50
CA GLU A 11 0.29 10.16 -9.95
C GLU A 11 -1.18 9.81 -10.20
N HIS A 12 -1.42 8.61 -10.73
CA HIS A 12 -2.75 8.08 -11.00
C HIS A 12 -2.78 6.57 -10.83
N VAL A 13 -3.94 6.03 -10.46
CA VAL A 13 -4.17 4.60 -10.57
C VAL A 13 -4.25 4.23 -12.04
N GLN A 14 -3.15 3.71 -12.56
CA GLN A 14 -3.09 3.23 -13.93
C GLN A 14 -3.81 1.88 -14.07
N GLU A 15 -4.43 1.64 -15.22
CA GLU A 15 -4.77 0.28 -15.61
C GLU A 15 -3.50 -0.56 -15.68
N ILE A 16 -3.47 -1.62 -14.89
CA ILE A 16 -2.26 -2.40 -14.72
C ILE A 16 -2.16 -3.43 -15.82
N SER A 17 -1.25 -3.17 -16.73
CA SER A 17 -0.90 -4.08 -17.83
C SER A 17 0.15 -5.09 -17.40
N THR A 18 0.10 -6.31 -17.98
CA THR A 18 1.17 -7.32 -17.82
C THR A 18 2.55 -6.82 -18.27
N SER A 19 2.60 -5.68 -18.95
CA SER A 19 3.86 -5.00 -19.30
C SER A 19 4.45 -4.15 -18.18
N ASN A 20 3.79 -4.06 -17.02
CA ASN A 20 4.35 -3.42 -15.84
C ASN A 20 5.14 -4.44 -15.03
N ILE A 21 6.36 -4.09 -14.58
CA ILE A 21 7.23 -4.96 -13.80
C ILE A 21 6.61 -5.33 -12.44
N ASN A 22 5.76 -4.45 -11.88
CA ASN A 22 5.06 -4.61 -10.63
C ASN A 22 3.60 -5.12 -10.80
N TYR A 23 3.30 -5.72 -11.97
CA TYR A 23 1.97 -6.19 -12.30
C TYR A 23 1.35 -7.10 -11.22
N LEU A 24 2.11 -8.09 -10.74
CA LEU A 24 1.61 -9.09 -9.81
C LEU A 24 1.16 -8.49 -8.47
N VAL A 25 1.90 -7.52 -7.97
CA VAL A 25 1.52 -6.85 -6.72
C VAL A 25 0.35 -5.90 -6.93
N TYR A 26 0.39 -5.07 -7.96
CA TYR A 26 -0.69 -4.10 -8.18
C TYR A 26 -2.02 -4.75 -8.52
N LEU A 27 -2.01 -5.83 -9.32
CA LEU A 27 -3.23 -6.56 -9.67
C LEU A 27 -4.00 -7.02 -8.44
N SER A 28 -3.30 -7.69 -7.53
CA SER A 28 -3.92 -8.22 -6.30
C SER A 28 -4.25 -7.13 -5.29
N PHE A 29 -3.35 -6.16 -5.11
CA PHE A 29 -3.55 -5.05 -4.19
C PHE A 29 -4.75 -4.18 -4.59
N HIS A 30 -4.83 -3.74 -5.84
CA HIS A 30 -5.93 -2.91 -6.31
C HIS A 30 -7.28 -3.63 -6.25
N ARG A 31 -7.31 -4.95 -6.50
CA ARG A 31 -8.53 -5.74 -6.35
C ARG A 31 -9.05 -5.69 -4.91
N GLU A 32 -8.20 -5.98 -3.94
CA GLU A 32 -8.60 -6.03 -2.53
C GLU A 32 -8.87 -4.61 -1.98
N LEU A 33 -8.11 -3.60 -2.38
CA LEU A 33 -8.34 -2.22 -1.98
C LEU A 33 -9.67 -1.68 -2.53
N LYS A 34 -9.96 -1.91 -3.81
CA LYS A 34 -11.27 -1.54 -4.40
C LYS A 34 -12.44 -2.20 -3.70
N LYS A 35 -12.29 -3.50 -3.36
CA LYS A 35 -13.31 -4.23 -2.60
C LYS A 35 -13.53 -3.60 -1.23
N ALA A 36 -12.46 -3.29 -0.49
CA ALA A 36 -12.54 -2.65 0.82
C ALA A 36 -13.17 -1.26 0.73
N ILE A 37 -12.75 -0.42 -0.22
CA ILE A 37 -13.34 0.91 -0.44
C ILE A 37 -14.85 0.78 -0.72
N LYS A 38 -15.24 -0.06 -1.68
CA LYS A 38 -16.65 -0.25 -2.06
C LYS A 38 -17.52 -0.71 -0.88
N SER A 39 -16.99 -1.55 0.00
CA SER A 39 -17.77 -2.14 1.10
C SER A 39 -17.83 -1.26 2.35
N PHE A 40 -16.80 -0.43 2.60
CA PHE A 40 -16.63 0.23 3.89
C PHE A 40 -16.44 1.75 3.82
N ALA A 41 -16.00 2.31 2.67
CA ALA A 41 -15.83 3.76 2.57
C ALA A 41 -17.21 4.46 2.55
N LYS A 42 -17.34 5.52 3.37
CA LYS A 42 -18.56 6.31 3.47
C LYS A 42 -18.28 7.70 4.04
N GLY A 43 -19.20 8.62 3.77
CA GLY A 43 -19.24 9.94 4.39
C GLY A 43 -17.97 10.76 4.17
N ARG A 44 -17.40 11.34 5.23
CA ARG A 44 -16.17 12.11 5.18
C ARG A 44 -14.96 11.18 5.34
N LEU A 45 -14.02 11.20 4.39
CA LEU A 45 -12.84 10.35 4.37
C LEU A 45 -11.58 11.18 4.58
N LEU A 46 -10.67 10.67 5.44
CA LEU A 46 -9.29 11.14 5.57
C LEU A 46 -8.34 10.10 4.98
N ASP A 47 -7.47 10.52 4.06
CA ASP A 47 -6.38 9.70 3.51
C ASP A 47 -5.06 10.13 4.15
N ILE A 48 -4.49 9.27 5.01
CA ILE A 48 -3.22 9.50 5.71
C ILE A 48 -2.08 8.97 4.85
N GLY A 49 -1.15 9.85 4.47
CA GLY A 49 -0.10 9.59 3.50
C GLY A 49 -0.62 9.64 2.07
N CYS A 50 -1.50 10.60 1.79
CA CYS A 50 -2.30 10.68 0.56
C CYS A 50 -1.49 10.88 -0.73
N GLY A 51 -0.26 11.40 -0.65
CA GLY A 51 0.55 11.74 -1.83
C GLY A 51 -0.21 12.60 -2.84
N ASN A 52 -0.35 12.11 -4.06
CA ASN A 52 -1.13 12.74 -5.14
C ASN A 52 -2.61 12.30 -5.15
N LYS A 53 -3.11 11.69 -4.08
CA LYS A 53 -4.48 11.13 -3.97
C LYS A 53 -4.82 10.13 -5.08
N PRO A 54 -3.99 9.09 -5.32
CA PRO A 54 -4.20 8.18 -6.46
C PRO A 54 -5.53 7.42 -6.39
N TYR A 55 -6.10 7.23 -5.20
CA TYR A 55 -7.32 6.46 -4.97
C TYR A 55 -8.57 7.33 -4.82
N GLU A 56 -8.47 8.66 -4.91
CA GLU A 56 -9.59 9.59 -4.80
C GLU A 56 -10.73 9.22 -5.76
N ILE A 57 -10.39 8.89 -7.02
CA ILE A 57 -11.37 8.50 -8.03
C ILE A 57 -12.17 7.22 -7.66
N TRP A 58 -11.58 6.29 -6.90
CA TRP A 58 -12.29 5.09 -6.45
C TRP A 58 -13.17 5.34 -5.23
N CYS A 59 -12.80 6.34 -4.43
CA CYS A 59 -13.55 6.72 -3.22
C CYS A 59 -14.73 7.64 -3.54
N SER A 60 -14.63 8.46 -4.60
CA SER A 60 -15.59 9.52 -4.92
C SER A 60 -17.04 9.06 -5.09
N GLU A 61 -17.25 7.78 -5.44
CA GLU A 61 -18.61 7.20 -5.54
C GLU A 61 -19.23 6.91 -4.17
N PHE A 62 -18.44 6.80 -3.09
CA PHE A 62 -18.87 6.31 -1.79
C PHE A 62 -18.74 7.35 -0.68
N VAL A 63 -17.95 8.42 -0.90
CA VAL A 63 -17.67 9.43 0.11
C VAL A 63 -18.16 10.80 -0.32
N ALA A 64 -18.61 11.61 0.65
CA ALA A 64 -19.08 12.97 0.40
C ALA A 64 -17.93 13.97 0.34
N GLU A 65 -16.81 13.67 1.01
CA GLU A 65 -15.63 14.53 1.08
C GLU A 65 -14.38 13.65 1.21
N TYR A 66 -13.31 14.01 0.49
CA TYR A 66 -12.01 13.36 0.54
C TYR A 66 -10.93 14.36 0.95
N VAL A 67 -10.41 14.22 2.17
CA VAL A 67 -9.35 15.06 2.74
C VAL A 67 -8.04 14.28 2.72
N GLY A 68 -6.98 14.86 2.17
CA GLY A 68 -5.65 14.26 2.12
C GLY A 68 -4.69 14.87 3.14
N CYS A 69 -4.06 14.02 3.95
CA CYS A 69 -2.98 14.41 4.86
C CYS A 69 -1.67 13.76 4.44
N ASP A 70 -0.57 14.51 4.49
CA ASP A 70 0.78 13.98 4.25
C ASP A 70 1.81 14.83 4.99
N ILE A 71 3.00 14.27 5.22
CA ILE A 71 4.09 14.98 5.88
C ILE A 71 4.77 16.03 4.97
N ILE A 72 4.61 15.87 3.65
CA ILE A 72 5.15 16.80 2.64
C ILE A 72 4.09 17.06 1.56
N GLN A 73 4.16 18.24 0.94
CA GLN A 73 3.29 18.54 -0.19
C GLN A 73 3.62 17.67 -1.40
N SER A 74 2.60 17.20 -2.08
CA SER A 74 2.75 16.40 -3.30
C SER A 74 3.12 17.26 -4.51
N SER A 75 3.69 16.64 -5.55
CA SER A 75 4.07 17.33 -6.79
C SER A 75 2.87 18.00 -7.49
N ALA A 76 1.67 17.42 -7.36
CA ALA A 76 0.43 17.95 -7.90
C ALA A 76 -0.32 18.90 -6.93
N ASN A 77 0.30 19.28 -5.81
CA ASN A 77 -0.29 20.13 -4.77
C ASN A 77 -1.64 19.66 -4.22
N LYS A 78 -1.75 18.33 -3.97
CA LYS A 78 -2.99 17.64 -3.58
C LYS A 78 -3.18 17.46 -2.08
N VAL A 79 -2.18 17.78 -1.26
CA VAL A 79 -2.26 17.59 0.20
C VAL A 79 -3.02 18.74 0.82
N ASP A 80 -4.12 18.44 1.53
CA ASP A 80 -4.93 19.45 2.20
C ASP A 80 -4.38 19.80 3.58
N VAL A 81 -3.81 18.81 4.29
CA VAL A 81 -3.26 18.94 5.65
C VAL A 81 -1.82 18.47 5.68
N LEU A 82 -0.89 19.38 5.91
CA LEU A 82 0.53 19.03 6.09
C LEU A 82 0.79 18.70 7.56
N SER A 83 0.99 17.41 7.86
CA SER A 83 1.19 16.94 9.23
C SER A 83 1.80 15.54 9.25
N PRO A 84 2.56 15.18 10.31
CA PRO A 84 2.94 13.79 10.55
C PRO A 84 1.71 12.93 10.86
N ALA A 85 1.77 11.65 10.47
CA ALA A 85 0.64 10.72 10.55
C ALA A 85 0.16 10.40 11.97
N ASN A 86 0.99 10.65 12.99
CA ASN A 86 0.71 10.39 14.40
C ASN A 86 0.28 11.63 15.19
N SER A 87 0.09 12.78 14.54
CA SER A 87 -0.34 14.03 15.19
C SER A 87 -0.98 14.98 14.17
N ILE A 88 -2.21 14.68 13.76
CA ILE A 88 -2.93 15.41 12.70
C ILE A 88 -3.81 16.50 13.34
N PRO A 89 -3.67 17.81 12.97
CA PRO A 89 -4.37 18.92 13.60
C PRO A 89 -5.84 19.01 13.13
N LEU A 90 -6.58 17.91 13.28
CA LEU A 90 -8.00 17.82 12.96
C LEU A 90 -8.79 17.34 14.19
N GLU A 91 -10.08 17.71 14.24
CA GLU A 91 -10.96 17.38 15.34
C GLU A 91 -11.17 15.86 15.50
N SER A 92 -11.22 15.40 16.76
CA SER A 92 -11.56 14.00 17.07
C SER A 92 -12.97 13.66 16.58
N SER A 93 -13.17 12.42 16.17
CA SER A 93 -14.48 11.91 15.73
C SER A 93 -15.12 12.75 14.60
N SER A 94 -14.31 13.22 13.67
CA SER A 94 -14.76 14.06 12.54
C SER A 94 -14.87 13.32 11.21
N PHE A 95 -14.35 12.08 11.11
CA PHE A 95 -14.35 11.27 9.88
C PHE A 95 -15.16 9.98 10.02
N ASN A 96 -15.79 9.56 8.93
CA ASN A 96 -16.50 8.28 8.84
C ASN A 96 -15.59 7.17 8.35
N THR A 97 -14.56 7.53 7.56
CA THR A 97 -13.57 6.62 7.00
C THR A 97 -12.18 7.23 7.14
N VAL A 98 -11.21 6.42 7.52
CA VAL A 98 -9.79 6.72 7.38
C VAL A 98 -9.18 5.71 6.41
N LEU A 99 -8.41 6.19 5.46
CA LEU A 99 -7.63 5.40 4.51
C LEU A 99 -6.15 5.63 4.80
N SER A 100 -5.32 4.59 4.76
CA SER A 100 -3.85 4.73 4.76
C SER A 100 -3.24 3.57 4.01
N THR A 101 -2.60 3.85 2.88
CA THR A 101 -2.13 2.82 1.95
C THR A 101 -0.62 2.89 1.75
N GLN A 102 0.10 1.83 2.17
CA GLN A 102 1.56 1.74 2.03
C GLN A 102 2.27 2.94 2.68
N VAL A 103 1.91 3.22 3.93
CA VAL A 103 2.43 4.33 4.74
C VAL A 103 2.95 3.85 6.09
N ILE A 104 2.26 2.89 6.72
CA ILE A 104 2.56 2.43 8.08
C ILE A 104 4.00 1.90 8.21
N GLU A 105 4.55 1.30 7.15
CA GLU A 105 5.94 0.84 7.08
C GLU A 105 6.96 1.96 7.17
N HIS A 106 6.58 3.18 6.79
CA HIS A 106 7.41 4.38 6.75
C HIS A 106 7.27 5.29 7.97
N VAL A 107 6.43 4.89 8.93
CA VAL A 107 6.17 5.66 10.15
C VAL A 107 6.83 4.95 11.32
N GLU A 108 7.89 5.55 11.88
CA GLU A 108 8.62 5.01 13.03
C GLU A 108 7.68 4.76 14.21
N ASP A 109 6.83 5.74 14.54
CA ASP A 109 5.73 5.60 15.51
C ASP A 109 4.44 5.09 14.81
N HIS A 110 4.50 3.86 14.31
CA HIS A 110 3.36 3.22 13.63
C HIS A 110 2.15 3.05 14.54
N GLN A 111 2.36 2.84 15.86
CA GLN A 111 1.25 2.77 16.81
C GLN A 111 0.58 4.13 16.98
N GLY A 112 1.35 5.22 16.96
CA GLY A 112 0.83 6.59 16.98
C GLY A 112 -0.07 6.88 15.78
N LEU A 113 0.32 6.44 14.57
CA LEU A 113 -0.54 6.54 13.38
C LEU A 113 -1.88 5.83 13.58
N VAL A 114 -1.85 4.60 14.12
CA VAL A 114 -3.08 3.80 14.33
C VAL A 114 -3.96 4.42 15.41
N ASN A 115 -3.36 4.94 16.50
CA ASN A 115 -4.07 5.65 17.55
C ASN A 115 -4.71 6.94 17.04
N GLU A 116 -4.01 7.67 16.15
CA GLU A 116 -4.49 8.90 15.56
C GLU A 116 -5.66 8.64 14.59
N ALA A 117 -5.59 7.59 13.77
CA ALA A 117 -6.71 7.13 12.96
C ALA A 117 -7.94 6.80 13.83
N TYR A 118 -7.73 6.12 14.97
CA TYR A 118 -8.79 5.84 15.94
C TYR A 118 -9.39 7.12 16.52
N ARG A 119 -8.58 8.09 16.91
CA ARG A 119 -9.02 9.37 17.46
C ARG A 119 -9.92 10.14 16.47
N LEU A 120 -9.49 10.19 15.22
CA LEU A 120 -10.15 10.96 14.15
C LEU A 120 -11.45 10.32 13.65
N LEU A 121 -11.58 9.00 13.75
CA LEU A 121 -12.80 8.30 13.34
C LEU A 121 -13.95 8.57 14.31
N ARG A 122 -15.15 8.68 13.75
CA ARG A 122 -16.41 8.60 14.49
C ARG A 122 -16.67 7.18 14.98
N LYS A 123 -17.50 7.02 15.98
CA LYS A 123 -18.04 5.72 16.36
C LYS A 123 -18.64 5.03 15.13
N ASP A 124 -18.44 3.74 14.97
CA ASP A 124 -18.83 2.92 13.81
C ASP A 124 -18.19 3.36 12.47
N GLY A 125 -17.14 4.18 12.52
CA GLY A 125 -16.30 4.52 11.39
C GLY A 125 -15.28 3.42 11.08
N TYR A 126 -14.78 3.41 9.84
CA TYR A 126 -13.88 2.37 9.36
C TYR A 126 -12.48 2.90 9.05
N PHE A 127 -11.47 2.12 9.42
CA PHE A 127 -10.10 2.31 9.03
C PHE A 127 -9.72 1.26 7.97
N ILE A 128 -9.39 1.70 6.76
CA ILE A 128 -8.88 0.87 5.67
C ILE A 128 -7.38 1.10 5.62
N LEU A 129 -6.62 0.08 6.01
CA LEU A 129 -5.17 0.14 6.16
C LEU A 129 -4.50 -0.87 5.25
N SER A 130 -3.37 -0.52 4.65
CA SER A 130 -2.52 -1.50 3.97
C SER A 130 -1.04 -1.29 4.26
N GLY A 131 -0.28 -2.39 4.19
CA GLY A 131 1.16 -2.37 4.30
C GLY A 131 1.79 -3.68 3.83
N PRO A 132 3.10 -3.68 3.48
CA PRO A 132 3.78 -4.82 2.91
C PRO A 132 4.18 -5.86 3.96
N LEU A 133 4.08 -7.14 3.58
CA LEU A 133 4.80 -8.24 4.22
C LEU A 133 6.08 -8.53 3.45
N TYR A 134 6.01 -8.51 2.11
CA TYR A 134 7.16 -8.68 1.23
C TYR A 134 7.27 -7.50 0.26
N TRP A 135 8.32 -6.73 0.39
CA TRP A 135 8.74 -5.70 -0.56
C TRP A 135 10.24 -5.43 -0.37
N ASN A 136 10.92 -5.01 -1.42
CA ASN A 136 12.32 -4.56 -1.33
C ASN A 136 12.43 -3.29 -0.48
N LEU A 137 13.64 -3.01 0.02
CA LEU A 137 13.91 -1.75 0.71
C LEU A 137 13.67 -0.58 -0.25
N HIS A 138 12.96 0.43 0.23
CA HIS A 138 12.62 1.63 -0.52
C HIS A 138 12.46 2.82 0.43
N GLU A 139 12.47 4.02 -0.11
CA GLU A 139 12.38 5.28 0.67
C GLU A 139 13.39 5.37 1.84
N GLU A 140 14.54 4.69 1.71
CA GLU A 140 15.59 4.69 2.74
C GLU A 140 16.01 6.12 3.14
N PRO A 141 16.22 6.42 4.44
CA PRO A 141 16.25 5.49 5.57
C PRO A 141 14.90 5.32 6.29
N TYR A 142 13.78 5.68 5.69
CA TYR A 142 12.46 5.68 6.33
C TYR A 142 11.64 4.43 6.01
N ASP A 143 12.28 3.27 5.84
CA ASP A 143 11.65 1.98 5.59
C ASP A 143 11.84 1.07 6.81
N PHE A 144 10.93 1.16 7.79
CA PHE A 144 11.14 0.62 9.14
C PHE A 144 10.54 -0.77 9.32
N PHE A 145 9.36 -1.07 8.71
CA PHE A 145 8.58 -2.24 9.11
C PHE A 145 8.05 -3.06 7.93
N ARG A 146 7.82 -4.35 8.23
CA ARG A 146 7.03 -5.28 7.44
C ARG A 146 6.04 -5.96 8.38
N PHE A 147 4.76 -5.95 8.01
CA PHE A 147 3.70 -6.42 8.89
C PHE A 147 3.16 -7.77 8.46
N THR A 148 3.09 -8.72 9.41
CA THR A 148 2.28 -9.92 9.24
C THR A 148 0.80 -9.60 9.54
N LYS A 149 -0.12 -10.48 9.15
CA LYS A 149 -1.54 -10.35 9.55
C LYS A 149 -1.73 -10.23 11.07
N TYR A 150 -0.91 -10.90 11.85
CA TYR A 150 -0.94 -10.83 13.31
C TYR A 150 -0.37 -9.52 13.84
N GLY A 151 0.62 -8.95 13.16
CA GLY A 151 1.14 -7.62 13.48
C GLY A 151 0.08 -6.54 13.28
N PHE A 152 -0.66 -6.59 12.17
CA PHE A 152 -1.80 -5.68 11.95
C PHE A 152 -2.88 -5.84 13.02
N ASN A 153 -3.32 -7.06 13.32
CA ASN A 153 -4.30 -7.29 14.38
C ASN A 153 -3.83 -6.69 15.70
N HIS A 154 -2.58 -6.97 16.09
CA HIS A 154 -2.03 -6.49 17.36
C HIS A 154 -2.06 -4.96 17.48
N VAL A 155 -1.58 -4.22 16.46
CA VAL A 155 -1.53 -2.75 16.55
C VAL A 155 -2.92 -2.12 16.49
N LEU A 156 -3.86 -2.72 15.74
CA LEU A 156 -5.24 -2.26 15.64
C LEU A 156 -6.03 -2.51 16.93
N GLU A 157 -5.97 -3.71 17.48
CA GLU A 157 -6.64 -4.09 18.73
C GLU A 157 -6.10 -3.27 19.91
N LYS A 158 -4.78 -3.02 19.96
CA LYS A 158 -4.14 -2.17 20.97
C LYS A 158 -4.66 -0.72 20.95
N ALA A 159 -5.06 -0.20 19.77
CA ALA A 159 -5.69 1.10 19.64
C ALA A 159 -7.20 1.10 19.95
N GLY A 160 -7.83 -0.06 20.16
CA GLY A 160 -9.24 -0.23 20.45
C GLY A 160 -10.13 -0.55 19.26
N PHE A 161 -9.56 -0.80 18.09
CA PHE A 161 -10.32 -1.23 16.92
C PHE A 161 -10.84 -2.66 17.05
N GLU A 162 -11.96 -2.93 16.38
CA GLU A 162 -12.40 -4.26 16.03
C GLU A 162 -11.95 -4.56 14.59
N VAL A 163 -11.10 -5.58 14.40
CA VAL A 163 -10.65 -5.99 13.07
C VAL A 163 -11.76 -6.74 12.37
N CYS A 164 -12.21 -6.22 11.23
CA CYS A 164 -13.30 -6.80 10.43
C CYS A 164 -12.79 -7.74 9.36
N GLU A 165 -11.76 -7.32 8.62
CA GLU A 165 -11.18 -8.10 7.52
C GLU A 165 -9.66 -7.97 7.50
N VAL A 166 -8.97 -9.06 7.14
CA VAL A 166 -7.52 -9.07 6.82
C VAL A 166 -7.35 -9.83 5.51
N ASN A 167 -7.19 -9.11 4.43
CA ASN A 167 -7.14 -9.66 3.09
C ASN A 167 -5.70 -9.65 2.57
N ALA A 168 -5.15 -10.83 2.29
CA ALA A 168 -3.84 -11.00 1.67
C ALA A 168 -3.90 -10.60 0.18
N ASN A 169 -2.85 -9.93 -0.29
CA ASN A 169 -2.75 -9.46 -1.67
C ASN A 169 -1.72 -10.27 -2.46
N GLY A 170 -2.22 -11.16 -3.32
CA GLY A 170 -1.43 -12.17 -4.01
C GLY A 170 -1.09 -13.35 -3.12
N GLY A 171 -0.99 -14.52 -3.73
CA GLY A 171 -0.55 -15.75 -3.07
C GLY A 171 0.95 -16.01 -3.25
N ALA A 172 1.35 -17.23 -2.91
CA ALA A 172 2.75 -17.64 -2.95
C ALA A 172 3.36 -17.58 -4.36
N TRP A 173 2.59 -17.94 -5.39
CA TRP A 173 3.05 -17.87 -6.77
C TRP A 173 3.23 -16.44 -7.26
N ALA A 174 2.26 -15.56 -6.99
CA ALA A 174 2.38 -14.14 -7.33
C ALA A 174 3.58 -13.50 -6.63
N THR A 175 3.81 -13.82 -5.36
CA THR A 175 4.96 -13.36 -4.58
C THR A 175 6.27 -13.82 -5.22
N LEU A 176 6.39 -15.12 -5.56
CA LEU A 176 7.58 -15.67 -6.21
C LEU A 176 7.86 -14.98 -7.55
N GLY A 177 6.82 -14.81 -8.38
CA GLY A 177 6.96 -14.11 -9.67
C GLY A 177 7.43 -12.66 -9.50
N GLN A 178 6.92 -11.94 -8.50
CA GLN A 178 7.35 -10.58 -8.21
C GLN A 178 8.80 -10.52 -7.71
N VAL A 179 9.23 -11.49 -6.89
CA VAL A 179 10.64 -11.63 -6.47
C VAL A 179 11.57 -11.80 -7.68
N ILE A 180 11.18 -12.66 -8.63
CA ILE A 180 11.93 -12.86 -9.88
C ILE A 180 12.04 -11.54 -10.62
N ASN A 181 10.92 -10.84 -10.86
CA ASN A 181 10.89 -9.56 -11.56
C ASN A 181 11.84 -8.55 -10.91
N HIS A 182 11.75 -8.36 -9.60
CA HIS A 182 12.61 -7.43 -8.86
C HIS A 182 14.09 -7.84 -8.93
N THR A 183 14.39 -9.13 -8.78
CA THR A 183 15.78 -9.63 -8.84
C THR A 183 16.45 -9.28 -10.16
N PHE A 184 15.70 -9.35 -11.26
CA PHE A 184 16.23 -9.01 -12.60
C PHE A 184 16.16 -7.52 -12.91
N ASP A 185 15.24 -6.76 -12.30
CA ASP A 185 15.11 -5.33 -12.56
C ASP A 185 16.14 -4.49 -11.81
N PHE A 186 16.45 -4.81 -10.55
CA PHE A 186 17.37 -4.02 -9.74
C PHE A 186 18.79 -4.00 -10.31
N LYS A 187 19.31 -2.77 -10.48
CA LYS A 187 20.67 -2.55 -10.91
C LYS A 187 21.65 -2.83 -9.76
N ASN A 188 22.64 -3.66 -10.01
CA ASN A 188 23.79 -3.84 -9.11
C ASN A 188 25.07 -3.55 -9.89
N PRO A 189 25.73 -2.38 -9.70
CA PRO A 189 26.96 -2.03 -10.40
C PRO A 189 28.11 -2.99 -10.12
N LYS A 190 28.09 -3.64 -8.95
CA LYS A 190 29.13 -4.60 -8.52
C LYS A 190 28.90 -6.02 -9.06
N ALA A 191 27.78 -6.27 -9.74
CA ALA A 191 27.50 -7.59 -10.30
C ALA A 191 28.48 -7.94 -11.44
N SER A 192 28.79 -9.25 -11.60
CA SER A 192 29.62 -9.75 -12.68
C SER A 192 29.04 -9.39 -14.07
N LYS A 193 29.90 -9.36 -15.09
CA LYS A 193 29.50 -9.11 -16.49
C LYS A 193 28.38 -10.09 -16.93
N MET A 194 28.49 -11.35 -16.54
CA MET A 194 27.49 -12.38 -16.84
C MET A 194 26.12 -12.05 -16.25
N VAL A 195 26.05 -11.72 -14.95
CA VAL A 195 24.80 -11.35 -14.28
C VAL A 195 24.18 -10.10 -14.89
N ARG A 196 25.00 -9.09 -15.21
CA ARG A 196 24.53 -7.88 -15.90
C ARG A 196 23.97 -8.18 -17.29
N GLY A 197 24.61 -9.10 -18.02
CA GLY A 197 24.14 -9.58 -19.32
C GLY A 197 22.80 -10.29 -19.22
N LEU A 198 22.62 -11.19 -18.24
CA LEU A 198 21.33 -11.86 -18.00
C LEU A 198 20.22 -10.87 -17.68
N LYS A 199 20.47 -9.89 -16.80
CA LYS A 199 19.50 -8.82 -16.48
C LYS A 199 19.14 -7.97 -17.70
N TYR A 200 20.12 -7.65 -18.54
CA TYR A 200 19.90 -6.94 -19.79
C TYR A 200 18.99 -7.73 -20.74
N ILE A 201 19.28 -9.02 -20.94
CA ILE A 201 18.45 -9.91 -21.79
C ILE A 201 17.03 -10.01 -21.25
N PHE A 202 16.85 -10.22 -19.93
CA PHE A 202 15.55 -10.28 -19.29
C PHE A 202 14.69 -9.04 -19.61
N ARG A 203 15.28 -7.85 -19.49
CA ARG A 203 14.58 -6.59 -19.81
C ARG A 203 14.36 -6.39 -21.30
N LYS A 204 15.41 -6.60 -22.12
CA LYS A 204 15.34 -6.41 -23.58
C LYS A 204 14.27 -7.29 -24.23
N LEU A 205 14.20 -8.55 -23.81
CA LEU A 205 13.19 -9.49 -24.29
C LEU A 205 11.86 -9.40 -23.51
N ARG A 206 11.74 -8.46 -22.56
CA ARG A 206 10.55 -8.25 -21.73
C ARG A 206 10.06 -9.54 -21.06
N LEU A 207 10.98 -10.39 -20.57
CA LEU A 207 10.65 -11.68 -19.98
C LEU A 207 9.76 -11.54 -18.73
N PHE A 208 9.77 -10.38 -18.07
CA PHE A 208 8.83 -10.06 -17.00
C PHE A 208 7.35 -10.16 -17.44
N VAL A 209 7.03 -9.98 -18.74
CA VAL A 209 5.65 -10.21 -19.25
C VAL A 209 5.27 -11.68 -19.17
N VAL A 210 6.23 -12.56 -19.50
CA VAL A 210 6.04 -14.02 -19.39
C VAL A 210 5.89 -14.42 -17.94
N VAL A 211 6.76 -13.90 -17.05
CA VAL A 211 6.68 -14.11 -15.60
C VAL A 211 5.31 -13.66 -15.09
N ASN A 212 4.88 -12.44 -15.42
CA ASN A 212 3.60 -11.92 -14.98
C ASN A 212 2.42 -12.80 -15.38
N LYS A 213 2.36 -13.25 -16.63
CA LYS A 213 1.28 -14.12 -17.12
C LYS A 213 1.31 -15.50 -16.49
N LEU A 214 2.51 -16.13 -16.43
CA LEU A 214 2.66 -17.47 -15.88
C LEU A 214 2.31 -17.49 -14.38
N PHE A 215 2.89 -16.59 -13.61
CA PHE A 215 2.70 -16.58 -12.17
C PHE A 215 1.32 -16.07 -11.74
N SER A 216 0.66 -15.21 -12.51
CA SER A 216 -0.76 -14.91 -12.31
C SER A 216 -1.64 -16.12 -12.54
N TYR A 217 -1.35 -16.90 -13.58
CA TYR A 217 -2.11 -18.12 -13.87
C TYR A 217 -1.92 -19.17 -12.78
N LEU A 218 -0.67 -19.42 -12.35
CA LEU A 218 -0.37 -20.35 -11.27
C LEU A 218 -1.01 -19.91 -9.95
N ASP A 219 -0.95 -18.64 -9.62
CA ASP A 219 -1.56 -18.09 -8.40
C ASP A 219 -3.09 -18.25 -8.41
N ALA A 220 -3.73 -18.12 -9.57
CA ALA A 220 -5.17 -18.36 -9.72
C ALA A 220 -5.56 -19.85 -9.59
N LYS A 221 -4.63 -20.78 -9.90
CA LYS A 221 -4.88 -22.22 -9.84
C LYS A 221 -4.55 -22.85 -8.48
N ASP A 222 -3.55 -22.31 -7.80
CA ASP A 222 -3.06 -22.78 -6.50
C ASP A 222 -2.89 -21.59 -5.54
N TYR A 223 -4.01 -20.93 -5.23
CA TYR A 223 -4.01 -19.76 -4.36
C TYR A 223 -3.82 -20.15 -2.91
N ASN A 224 -2.68 -19.72 -2.33
CA ASN A 224 -2.46 -19.82 -0.89
C ASN A 224 -1.72 -18.57 -0.38
N THR A 225 -2.03 -18.17 0.83
CA THR A 225 -1.53 -16.93 1.43
C THR A 225 -0.41 -17.14 2.45
N ILE A 226 0.25 -18.29 2.38
CA ILE A 226 1.40 -18.60 3.27
C ILE A 226 2.54 -17.61 3.02
N ASN A 227 2.71 -17.21 1.75
CA ASN A 227 3.55 -16.10 1.32
C ASN A 227 2.66 -15.13 0.55
N THR A 228 2.59 -13.89 1.01
CA THR A 228 1.85 -12.82 0.34
C THR A 228 2.67 -11.54 0.33
N MET A 229 2.41 -10.66 -0.63
CA MET A 229 3.16 -9.41 -0.76
C MET A 229 2.69 -8.34 0.22
N ASN A 230 1.37 -8.20 0.37
CA ASN A 230 0.76 -7.17 1.19
C ASN A 230 -0.50 -7.68 1.89
N TYR A 231 -1.00 -6.87 2.82
CA TYR A 231 -2.35 -7.00 3.37
C TYR A 231 -3.14 -5.71 3.15
N VAL A 232 -4.42 -5.85 2.87
CA VAL A 232 -5.45 -4.80 3.06
C VAL A 232 -6.28 -5.22 4.26
N VAL A 233 -6.33 -4.37 5.25
CA VAL A 233 -7.00 -4.62 6.53
C VAL A 233 -8.12 -3.59 6.71
N VAL A 234 -9.27 -4.04 7.18
CA VAL A 234 -10.40 -3.17 7.55
C VAL A 234 -10.69 -3.36 9.03
N ALA A 235 -10.73 -2.25 9.74
CA ALA A 235 -11.05 -2.23 11.16
C ALA A 235 -12.12 -1.18 11.46
N ARG A 236 -12.98 -1.44 12.47
CA ARG A 236 -14.08 -0.58 12.89
C ARG A 236 -13.78 0.02 14.27
N LYS A 237 -14.05 1.31 14.45
CA LYS A 237 -14.08 1.96 15.76
C LYS A 237 -15.40 1.63 16.46
N LYS A 238 -15.32 1.01 17.65
CA LYS A 238 -16.46 0.70 18.54
C LYS A 238 -17.01 1.94 19.24
#